data_20a960027d7ec28ff813e6c8e7c88570
#
_entry.id   20a960027d7ec28ff813e6c8e7c88570
#
_cell.length_a   1.000
_cell.length_b   1.000
_cell.length_c   1.000
_cell.angle_alpha   90.00
_cell.angle_beta   90.00
_cell.angle_gamma   90.00
#
_symmetry.space_group_name_H-M   'P 1'
#
loop_
_entity.id
_entity.type
_entity.pdbx_description
1 polymer ?
#
loop_
_entity_poly.entity_id
_entity_poly.type
_entity_poly.pdbx_seq_one_letter_code
_entity_poly.pdbx_strand_id
1 'polypeptide(L)'
;MKKSWLYGCSFILLSIFATACGDDEKDIYGIFYADIVTCHTNKGNPYFTCQTTDSAPVDTLYPVSEVNSDDMGEGVRVLLQYRPIGTLSEHKKQVEIQALSAIHFDTLRIVPHDKIDQLPDDTLYLQSAWKTGDFLNLRYRIDYHSRPHSILLVADEAELSGDTLKVQLRHSRNDDPEGHWSNLYSSFNISAYRSRPDRKSVV
;
A
#
# COMPACT_ATOMS: atom_id res chain seq x y z
N MET A 1 -5.50 57.79 -68.51
CA MET A 1 -5.03 58.55 -67.33
C MET A 1 -5.66 58.03 -66.09
N LYS A 2 -4.78 57.70 -65.10
CA LYS A 2 -4.99 57.60 -63.62
C LYS A 2 -5.91 56.44 -63.13
N LYS A 3 -5.34 55.36 -62.59
CA LYS A 3 -4.67 55.16 -61.26
C LYS A 3 -5.68 54.99 -60.13
N SER A 4 -5.56 53.77 -59.58
CA SER A 4 -5.63 53.43 -58.13
C SER A 4 -7.02 53.47 -57.49
N TRP A 5 -7.41 52.29 -56.97
CA TRP A 5 -7.21 51.99 -55.58
C TRP A 5 -7.53 50.52 -55.24
N LEU A 6 -6.50 49.78 -55.12
CA LEU A 6 -6.45 48.48 -54.47
C LEU A 6 -5.91 48.79 -53.06
N TYR A 7 -6.72 48.77 -52.04
CA TYR A 7 -6.33 48.56 -50.63
C TYR A 7 -7.63 48.55 -49.79
N GLY A 8 -8.03 47.42 -49.31
CA GLY A 8 -9.08 47.40 -48.30
C GLY A 8 -9.89 46.09 -48.17
N CYS A 9 -9.30 44.94 -48.33
CA CYS A 9 -9.96 43.67 -47.96
C CYS A 9 -8.91 42.66 -47.46
N SER A 10 -8.18 43.04 -46.47
CA SER A 10 -7.23 42.07 -45.87
C SER A 10 -7.13 42.22 -44.37
N PHE A 11 -8.26 42.31 -43.64
CA PHE A 11 -8.22 42.36 -42.18
C PHE A 11 -9.43 41.75 -41.46
N ILE A 12 -10.14 40.81 -42.08
CA ILE A 12 -11.22 40.05 -41.41
C ILE A 12 -11.04 38.55 -41.71
N LEU A 13 -9.94 38.01 -41.24
CA LEU A 13 -9.78 36.52 -41.25
C LEU A 13 -8.77 36.04 -40.24
N LEU A 14 -8.79 36.65 -39.03
CA LEU A 14 -7.91 36.20 -37.93
C LEU A 14 -8.60 36.27 -36.57
N SER A 15 -9.81 35.78 -36.45
CA SER A 15 -10.48 35.68 -35.15
C SER A 15 -11.42 34.49 -34.98
N ILE A 16 -11.16 33.36 -35.65
CA ILE A 16 -11.92 32.12 -35.40
C ILE A 16 -10.97 30.95 -35.13
N PHE A 17 -9.97 31.16 -34.26
CA PHE A 17 -9.17 30.05 -33.77
C PHE A 17 -8.91 30.20 -32.26
N ALA A 18 -9.91 30.57 -31.49
CA ALA A 18 -9.76 30.65 -30.03
C ALA A 18 -10.99 30.12 -29.29
N THR A 19 -11.57 29.01 -29.76
CA THR A 19 -12.53 28.21 -28.96
C THR A 19 -12.41 26.74 -29.33
N ALA A 20 -11.22 26.21 -29.19
CA ALA A 20 -10.96 24.78 -29.17
C ALA A 20 -10.03 24.49 -27.99
N CYS A 21 -10.36 25.00 -26.79
CA CYS A 21 -10.06 24.34 -25.51
C CYS A 21 -11.37 23.68 -25.13
N GLY A 22 -11.56 22.55 -25.54
CA GLY A 22 -11.28 21.24 -25.07
C GLY A 22 -12.20 21.01 -23.90
N ASP A 23 -13.34 20.38 -24.16
CA ASP A 23 -13.90 19.54 -23.10
C ASP A 23 -12.75 18.68 -22.59
N ASP A 24 -12.38 18.90 -21.34
CA ASP A 24 -11.65 17.90 -20.57
C ASP A 24 -12.49 16.61 -20.67
N GLU A 25 -12.11 15.72 -21.54
CA GLU A 25 -12.38 14.30 -21.35
C GLU A 25 -11.77 13.99 -19.99
N LYS A 26 -12.60 14.10 -18.96
CA LYS A 26 -12.28 13.61 -17.62
C LYS A 26 -11.81 12.20 -17.84
N ASP A 27 -10.54 11.99 -17.53
CA ASP A 27 -9.88 10.70 -17.63
C ASP A 27 -10.85 9.59 -17.23
N ILE A 28 -11.30 8.83 -18.22
CA ILE A 28 -12.21 7.67 -18.04
C ILE A 28 -11.47 6.59 -17.24
N TYR A 29 -10.14 6.69 -17.16
CA TYR A 29 -9.27 5.90 -16.31
C TYR A 29 -9.12 6.64 -14.97
N GLY A 30 -10.09 6.45 -14.09
CA GLY A 30 -10.03 6.99 -12.73
C GLY A 30 -8.74 6.55 -12.02
N ILE A 31 -8.27 7.35 -11.07
CA ILE A 31 -7.09 7.05 -10.27
C ILE A 31 -7.33 5.75 -9.51
N PHE A 32 -6.45 4.77 -9.72
CA PHE A 32 -6.42 3.53 -8.96
C PHE A 32 -5.43 3.65 -7.81
N TYR A 33 -5.81 3.09 -6.69
CA TYR A 33 -4.99 3.00 -5.49
C TYR A 33 -4.61 1.55 -5.24
N ALA A 34 -3.47 1.35 -4.59
CA ALA A 34 -3.02 0.04 -4.13
C ALA A 34 -2.47 0.19 -2.72
N ASP A 35 -3.25 -0.21 -1.72
CA ASP A 35 -2.92 -0.02 -0.31
C ASP A 35 -2.99 -1.33 0.46
N ILE A 36 -2.17 -1.44 1.51
CA ILE A 36 -2.33 -2.49 2.50
C ILE A 36 -3.42 -2.06 3.49
N VAL A 37 -4.51 -2.82 3.52
CA VAL A 37 -5.71 -2.50 4.29
C VAL A 37 -6.01 -3.60 5.30
N THR A 38 -6.77 -3.29 6.35
CA THR A 38 -7.33 -4.29 7.27
C THR A 38 -8.73 -4.68 6.82
N CYS A 39 -8.98 -5.97 6.70
CA CYS A 39 -10.27 -6.52 6.35
C CYS A 39 -11.17 -6.63 7.58
N HIS A 40 -12.44 -6.28 7.42
CA HIS A 40 -13.49 -6.41 8.43
C HIS A 40 -14.66 -7.19 7.84
N THR A 41 -14.99 -8.32 8.46
CA THR A 41 -16.02 -9.26 7.98
C THR A 41 -17.23 -9.34 8.93
N ASN A 42 -17.24 -8.55 10.00
CA ASN A 42 -18.27 -8.61 11.02
C ASN A 42 -19.66 -8.14 10.50
N LYS A 43 -20.63 -9.05 10.52
CA LYS A 43 -22.07 -8.82 10.41
C LYS A 43 -22.52 -8.02 9.18
N GLY A 44 -22.26 -8.51 7.99
CA GLY A 44 -22.76 -7.91 6.76
C GLY A 44 -21.72 -7.95 5.66
N ASN A 45 -21.82 -7.04 4.71
CA ASN A 45 -20.84 -6.92 3.65
C ASN A 45 -19.48 -6.55 4.23
N PRO A 46 -18.39 -7.18 3.79
CA PRO A 46 -17.05 -6.83 4.22
C PRO A 46 -16.72 -5.38 3.87
N TYR A 47 -15.96 -4.72 4.74
CA TYR A 47 -15.39 -3.41 4.49
C TYR A 47 -13.92 -3.40 4.89
N PHE A 48 -13.19 -2.37 4.49
CA PHE A 48 -11.77 -2.27 4.76
C PHE A 48 -11.43 -0.96 5.46
N THR A 49 -10.43 -0.99 6.34
CA THR A 49 -9.83 0.22 6.88
C THR A 49 -8.44 0.42 6.30
N CYS A 50 -8.17 1.65 5.88
CA CYS A 50 -6.93 2.06 5.25
C CYS A 50 -6.31 3.22 6.02
N GLN A 51 -5.02 3.11 6.34
CA GLN A 51 -4.21 4.20 6.86
C GLN A 51 -2.92 4.25 6.03
N THR A 52 -2.67 5.33 5.32
CA THR A 52 -1.53 5.43 4.38
C THR A 52 -0.21 5.77 5.06
N THR A 53 -0.26 6.55 6.14
CA THR A 53 0.90 6.90 6.98
C THR A 53 0.49 6.88 8.45
N ASP A 54 1.46 6.84 9.36
CA ASP A 54 1.18 6.80 10.81
C ASP A 54 0.41 8.03 11.34
N SER A 55 0.54 9.16 10.67
CA SER A 55 -0.16 10.42 11.03
C SER A 55 -1.44 10.66 10.22
N ALA A 56 -1.71 9.85 9.19
CA ALA A 56 -2.91 9.99 8.39
C ALA A 56 -4.15 9.50 9.16
N PRO A 57 -5.33 10.07 8.92
CA PRO A 57 -6.58 9.51 9.42
C PRO A 57 -6.83 8.12 8.83
N VAL A 58 -7.63 7.33 9.53
CA VAL A 58 -8.08 6.04 9.04
C VAL A 58 -9.31 6.21 8.16
N ASP A 59 -9.18 5.90 6.89
CA ASP A 59 -10.31 5.84 5.96
C ASP A 59 -10.99 4.47 6.03
N THR A 60 -12.32 4.46 5.88
CA THR A 60 -13.12 3.24 5.73
C THR A 60 -13.59 3.13 4.28
N LEU A 61 -13.32 1.99 3.67
CA LEU A 61 -13.60 1.69 2.27
C LEU A 61 -14.74 0.66 2.21
N TYR A 62 -15.85 1.03 1.60
CA TYR A 62 -17.03 0.20 1.41
C TYR A 62 -17.12 -0.26 -0.04
N PRO A 63 -16.92 -1.56 -0.33
CA PRO A 63 -17.11 -2.09 -1.68
C PRO A 63 -18.54 -1.92 -2.15
N VAL A 64 -18.73 -1.62 -3.45
CA VAL A 64 -20.06 -1.56 -4.08
C VAL A 64 -20.46 -2.89 -4.71
N SER A 65 -19.52 -3.80 -4.95
CA SER A 65 -19.76 -5.16 -5.39
C SER A 65 -19.56 -6.15 -4.25
N GLU A 66 -20.19 -7.31 -4.36
CA GLU A 66 -19.92 -8.41 -3.44
C GLU A 66 -18.44 -8.80 -3.51
N VAL A 67 -17.85 -8.97 -2.35
CA VAL A 67 -16.47 -9.44 -2.18
C VAL A 67 -16.56 -10.86 -1.66
N ASN A 68 -15.94 -11.80 -2.38
CA ASN A 68 -15.82 -13.15 -1.85
C ASN A 68 -14.93 -13.12 -0.61
N SER A 69 -15.54 -13.40 0.54
CA SER A 69 -14.89 -13.31 1.85
C SER A 69 -14.35 -14.65 2.35
N ASP A 70 -14.42 -15.71 1.55
CA ASP A 70 -14.08 -17.08 2.02
C ASP A 70 -12.62 -17.17 2.46
N ASP A 71 -11.73 -16.34 1.90
CA ASP A 71 -10.30 -16.29 2.23
C ASP A 71 -9.95 -15.09 3.15
N MET A 72 -10.95 -14.32 3.60
CA MET A 72 -10.73 -13.10 4.38
C MET A 72 -11.25 -13.28 5.81
N GLY A 73 -10.35 -13.26 6.78
CA GLY A 73 -10.70 -13.20 8.20
C GLY A 73 -10.83 -11.77 8.72
N GLU A 74 -11.55 -11.60 9.84
CA GLU A 74 -11.54 -10.35 10.59
C GLU A 74 -10.13 -9.96 11.01
N GLY A 75 -9.72 -8.73 10.76
CA GLY A 75 -8.42 -8.19 11.12
C GLY A 75 -7.25 -8.61 10.20
N VAL A 76 -7.49 -9.43 9.18
CA VAL A 76 -6.46 -9.85 8.22
C VAL A 76 -6.01 -8.66 7.38
N ARG A 77 -4.71 -8.61 7.10
CA ARG A 77 -4.11 -7.59 6.22
C ARG A 77 -4.02 -8.11 4.80
N VAL A 78 -4.47 -7.28 3.84
CA VAL A 78 -4.48 -7.60 2.40
C VAL A 78 -3.98 -6.41 1.58
N LEU A 79 -3.46 -6.67 0.39
CA LEU A 79 -3.23 -5.64 -0.61
C LEU A 79 -4.50 -5.47 -1.44
N LEU A 80 -5.11 -4.29 -1.34
CA LEU A 80 -6.33 -3.94 -2.05
C LEU A 80 -6.00 -2.97 -3.20
N GLN A 81 -6.37 -3.33 -4.41
CA GLN A 81 -6.38 -2.43 -5.55
C GLN A 81 -7.81 -1.97 -5.80
N TYR A 82 -8.03 -0.66 -5.78
CA TYR A 82 -9.37 -0.11 -5.82
C TYR A 82 -9.44 1.27 -6.47
N ARG A 83 -10.63 1.65 -6.88
CA ARG A 83 -10.96 2.97 -7.37
C ARG A 83 -12.06 3.58 -6.49
N PRO A 84 -11.86 4.75 -5.88
CA PRO A 84 -12.93 5.48 -5.23
C PRO A 84 -13.96 5.93 -6.28
N ILE A 85 -15.25 5.68 -5.99
CA ILE A 85 -16.37 6.05 -6.88
C ILE A 85 -17.40 6.94 -6.20
N GLY A 86 -17.30 7.11 -4.88
CA GLY A 86 -18.17 7.98 -4.10
C GLY A 86 -17.64 8.24 -2.70
N THR A 87 -18.12 9.31 -2.09
CA THR A 87 -17.81 9.70 -0.71
C THR A 87 -19.07 9.65 0.11
N LEU A 88 -19.08 8.86 1.19
CA LEU A 88 -20.20 8.78 2.15
C LEU A 88 -20.05 9.79 3.27
N SER A 89 -18.82 10.05 3.71
CA SER A 89 -18.44 11.10 4.66
C SER A 89 -16.93 11.36 4.54
N GLU A 90 -16.38 12.28 5.34
CA GLU A 90 -14.97 12.70 5.27
C GLU A 90 -13.97 11.52 5.22
N HIS A 91 -14.22 10.45 6.01
CA HIS A 91 -13.34 9.27 6.08
C HIS A 91 -14.05 7.97 5.67
N LYS A 92 -15.12 8.06 4.86
CA LYS A 92 -15.86 6.89 4.37
C LYS A 92 -16.08 7.00 2.89
N LYS A 93 -15.54 6.05 2.13
CA LYS A 93 -15.55 6.05 0.66
C LYS A 93 -16.24 4.80 0.14
N GLN A 94 -17.01 4.95 -0.91
CA GLN A 94 -17.44 3.82 -1.74
C GLN A 94 -16.35 3.53 -2.76
N VAL A 95 -16.03 2.25 -2.92
CA VAL A 95 -14.94 1.82 -3.78
C VAL A 95 -15.36 0.68 -4.70
N GLU A 96 -14.84 0.70 -5.90
CA GLU A 96 -14.84 -0.43 -6.82
C GLU A 96 -13.53 -1.19 -6.67
N ILE A 97 -13.60 -2.46 -6.31
CA ILE A 97 -12.42 -3.31 -6.15
C ILE A 97 -11.99 -3.83 -7.50
N GLN A 98 -10.70 -3.68 -7.81
CA GLN A 98 -10.07 -4.21 -9.02
C GLN A 98 -9.35 -5.52 -8.74
N ALA A 99 -8.63 -5.58 -7.61
CA ALA A 99 -7.97 -6.80 -7.17
C ALA A 99 -7.82 -6.80 -5.63
N LEU A 100 -7.81 -8.00 -5.07
CA LEU A 100 -7.53 -8.25 -3.67
C LEU A 100 -6.54 -9.40 -3.59
N SER A 101 -5.43 -9.18 -2.91
CA SER A 101 -4.35 -10.16 -2.79
C SER A 101 -3.98 -10.37 -1.34
N ALA A 102 -3.87 -11.64 -0.94
CA ALA A 102 -3.27 -11.98 0.34
C ALA A 102 -1.82 -11.51 0.39
N ILE A 103 -1.40 -11.03 1.55
CA ILE A 103 0.00 -10.69 1.83
C ILE A 103 0.47 -11.50 3.03
N HIS A 104 1.78 -11.59 3.22
CA HIS A 104 2.31 -12.17 4.44
C HIS A 104 1.92 -11.29 5.64
N PHE A 105 1.21 -11.87 6.60
CA PHE A 105 0.76 -11.21 7.81
C PHE A 105 1.17 -11.99 9.04
N ASP A 106 1.98 -11.39 9.90
CA ASP A 106 2.49 -12.01 11.14
C ASP A 106 2.64 -10.95 12.24
N THR A 107 3.16 -11.37 13.38
CA THR A 107 3.43 -10.53 14.54
C THR A 107 4.94 -10.44 14.78
N LEU A 108 5.42 -9.28 15.24
CA LEU A 108 6.80 -9.13 15.71
C LEU A 108 7.10 -10.16 16.80
N ARG A 109 8.21 -10.87 16.65
CA ARG A 109 8.67 -11.89 17.61
C ARG A 109 9.85 -11.39 18.43
N ILE A 110 9.81 -11.63 19.73
CA ILE A 110 10.97 -11.42 20.59
C ILE A 110 11.78 -12.70 20.62
N VAL A 111 13.07 -12.56 20.39
CA VAL A 111 14.02 -13.68 20.32
C VAL A 111 15.15 -13.44 21.33
N PRO A 112 15.53 -14.44 22.13
CA PRO A 112 16.70 -14.36 22.98
C PRO A 112 17.95 -14.00 22.19
N HIS A 113 18.81 -13.16 22.78
CA HIS A 113 20.01 -12.62 22.13
C HIS A 113 20.88 -13.71 21.50
N ASP A 114 21.10 -14.80 22.22
CA ASP A 114 21.92 -15.94 21.77
C ASP A 114 21.29 -16.77 20.64
N LYS A 115 20.05 -16.50 20.26
CA LYS A 115 19.31 -17.19 19.19
C LYS A 115 19.16 -16.37 17.92
N ILE A 116 19.37 -15.06 17.98
CA ILE A 116 19.16 -14.19 16.80
C ILE A 116 20.06 -14.58 15.65
N ASP A 117 21.33 -14.84 15.88
CA ASP A 117 22.31 -15.20 14.84
C ASP A 117 22.12 -16.63 14.30
N GLN A 118 21.26 -17.42 14.95
CA GLN A 118 20.90 -18.77 14.49
C GLN A 118 19.69 -18.74 13.53
N LEU A 119 19.01 -17.59 13.39
CA LEU A 119 17.90 -17.46 12.45
C LEU A 119 18.41 -17.40 11.01
N PRO A 120 17.68 -17.96 10.05
CA PRO A 120 18.01 -17.83 8.64
C PRO A 120 18.13 -16.37 8.22
N ASP A 121 19.07 -16.09 7.31
CA ASP A 121 19.33 -14.74 6.78
C ASP A 121 19.62 -14.81 5.28
N ASP A 122 18.77 -15.51 4.54
CA ASP A 122 18.86 -15.60 3.10
C ASP A 122 18.60 -14.24 2.45
N THR A 123 19.17 -14.02 1.28
CA THR A 123 19.10 -12.73 0.59
C THR A 123 17.68 -12.34 0.25
N LEU A 124 17.30 -11.13 0.61
CA LEU A 124 16.13 -10.41 0.11
C LEU A 124 16.50 -8.96 -0.20
N TYR A 125 15.69 -8.30 -1.03
CA TYR A 125 15.89 -6.90 -1.38
C TYR A 125 14.74 -6.06 -0.82
N LEU A 126 14.96 -5.38 0.32
CA LEU A 126 13.98 -4.48 0.92
C LEU A 126 13.86 -3.21 0.06
N GLN A 127 12.66 -2.92 -0.44
CA GLN A 127 12.37 -1.75 -1.27
C GLN A 127 11.83 -0.58 -0.43
N SER A 128 10.94 -0.87 0.51
CA SER A 128 10.39 0.12 1.43
C SER A 128 9.88 -0.51 2.73
N ALA A 129 9.90 0.30 3.79
CA ALA A 129 9.30 0.00 5.08
C ALA A 129 8.54 1.24 5.55
N TRP A 130 7.31 1.07 6.05
CA TRP A 130 6.52 2.18 6.59
C TRP A 130 5.58 1.70 7.68
N LYS A 131 5.35 2.55 8.65
CA LYS A 131 4.47 2.29 9.78
C LYS A 131 3.07 2.88 9.52
N THR A 132 2.04 2.12 9.87
CA THR A 132 0.66 2.59 9.90
C THR A 132 -0.04 2.05 11.14
N GLY A 133 -0.38 2.92 12.07
CA GLY A 133 -0.98 2.48 13.33
C GLY A 133 -0.12 1.42 14.02
N ASP A 134 -0.69 0.26 14.24
CA ASP A 134 -0.05 -0.87 14.93
C ASP A 134 0.74 -1.81 13.99
N PHE A 135 0.95 -1.41 12.74
CA PHE A 135 1.58 -2.27 11.74
C PHE A 135 2.86 -1.66 11.17
N LEU A 136 3.89 -2.50 11.01
CA LEU A 136 5.03 -2.24 10.15
C LEU A 136 4.79 -2.97 8.82
N ASN A 137 4.67 -2.21 7.75
CA ASN A 137 4.45 -2.73 6.42
C ASN A 137 5.76 -2.72 5.64
N LEU A 138 5.98 -3.75 4.85
CA LEU A 138 7.19 -3.94 4.05
C LEU A 138 6.81 -4.23 2.60
N ARG A 139 7.61 -3.67 1.69
CA ARG A 139 7.66 -4.09 0.29
C ARG A 139 9.09 -4.55 0.00
N TYR A 140 9.22 -5.76 -0.55
CA TYR A 140 10.53 -6.36 -0.80
C TYR A 140 10.48 -7.27 -2.03
N ARG A 141 11.66 -7.69 -2.48
CA ARG A 141 11.82 -8.67 -3.54
C ARG A 141 12.60 -9.86 -3.03
N ILE A 142 12.19 -11.03 -3.45
CA ILE A 142 12.90 -12.30 -3.24
C ILE A 142 13.06 -13.01 -4.58
N ASP A 143 14.05 -13.87 -4.67
CA ASP A 143 14.21 -14.82 -5.75
C ASP A 143 13.32 -16.05 -5.42
N TYR A 144 12.22 -16.22 -6.16
CA TYR A 144 11.17 -17.19 -5.88
C TYR A 144 10.97 -18.13 -7.06
N HIS A 145 10.88 -19.42 -6.79
CA HIS A 145 10.55 -20.44 -7.78
C HIS A 145 9.21 -21.12 -7.47
N SER A 146 9.12 -21.91 -6.39
CA SER A 146 7.94 -22.74 -6.15
C SER A 146 7.65 -23.07 -4.69
N ARG A 147 8.60 -22.89 -3.78
CA ARG A 147 8.42 -23.20 -2.36
C ARG A 147 8.15 -21.96 -1.54
N PRO A 148 7.22 -22.01 -0.59
CA PRO A 148 6.96 -20.88 0.30
C PRO A 148 8.20 -20.50 1.10
N HIS A 149 8.57 -19.22 1.06
CA HIS A 149 9.62 -18.65 1.90
C HIS A 149 9.07 -18.28 3.27
N SER A 150 9.93 -18.23 4.28
CA SER A 150 9.58 -17.73 5.61
C SER A 150 10.16 -16.34 5.80
N ILE A 151 9.33 -15.38 6.20
CA ILE A 151 9.71 -14.01 6.51
C ILE A 151 9.32 -13.73 7.95
N LEU A 152 10.28 -13.33 8.79
CA LEU A 152 10.05 -13.04 10.20
C LEU A 152 10.53 -11.63 10.50
N LEU A 153 9.73 -10.89 11.27
CA LEU A 153 10.18 -9.66 11.92
C LEU A 153 10.53 -10.02 13.38
N VAL A 154 11.77 -9.76 13.76
CA VAL A 154 12.26 -10.12 15.09
C VAL A 154 12.89 -8.92 15.82
N ALA A 155 12.82 -8.92 17.14
CA ALA A 155 13.57 -8.01 18.00
C ALA A 155 14.37 -8.81 19.03
N ASP A 156 15.54 -8.29 19.36
CA ASP A 156 16.41 -8.85 20.39
C ASP A 156 15.84 -8.56 21.78
N GLU A 157 15.65 -9.60 22.59
CA GLU A 157 15.18 -9.46 23.98
C GLU A 157 16.08 -8.52 24.80
N ALA A 158 17.39 -8.57 24.61
CA ALA A 158 18.36 -7.75 25.32
C ALA A 158 18.25 -6.25 24.95
N GLU A 159 17.72 -5.91 23.79
CA GLU A 159 17.58 -4.53 23.31
C GLU A 159 16.20 -3.90 23.59
N LEU A 160 15.31 -4.63 24.24
CA LEU A 160 13.94 -4.16 24.51
C LEU A 160 13.84 -3.01 25.53
N SER A 161 14.88 -2.76 26.32
CA SER A 161 14.87 -1.72 27.36
C SER A 161 15.11 -0.29 26.83
N GLY A 162 15.54 -0.14 25.59
CA GLY A 162 15.84 1.16 24.97
C GLY A 162 14.60 1.97 24.57
N ASP A 163 14.81 3.26 24.29
CA ASP A 163 13.77 4.18 23.78
C ASP A 163 13.30 3.83 22.37
N THR A 164 14.13 3.12 21.63
CA THR A 164 13.88 2.70 20.24
C THR A 164 13.76 1.19 20.16
N LEU A 165 12.71 0.72 19.51
CA LEU A 165 12.57 -0.68 19.16
C LEU A 165 13.39 -0.97 17.90
N LYS A 166 14.49 -1.71 18.05
CA LYS A 166 15.25 -2.21 16.90
C LYS A 166 14.65 -3.53 16.43
N VAL A 167 14.42 -3.64 15.15
CA VAL A 167 13.87 -4.85 14.56
C VAL A 167 14.76 -5.34 13.42
N GLN A 168 14.76 -6.63 13.20
CA GLN A 168 15.49 -7.28 12.11
C GLN A 168 14.51 -8.08 11.27
N LEU A 169 14.66 -8.02 9.96
CA LEU A 169 13.94 -8.85 9.03
C LEU A 169 14.77 -10.10 8.75
N ARG A 170 14.21 -11.27 9.02
CA ARG A 170 14.85 -12.57 8.79
C ARG A 170 14.11 -13.30 7.69
N HIS A 171 14.87 -13.92 6.78
CA HIS A 171 14.34 -14.60 5.61
C HIS A 171 14.94 -15.99 5.49
N SER A 172 14.09 -16.96 5.18
CA SER A 172 14.51 -18.31 4.77
C SER A 172 13.88 -18.67 3.43
N ARG A 173 14.69 -19.12 2.50
CA ARG A 173 14.24 -19.67 1.21
C ARG A 173 13.59 -21.03 1.35
N ASN A 174 13.77 -21.73 2.47
CA ASN A 174 13.26 -23.10 2.68
C ASN A 174 13.67 -24.06 1.55
N ASP A 175 14.92 -23.97 1.12
CA ASP A 175 15.49 -24.77 0.01
C ASP A 175 14.77 -24.57 -1.35
N ASP A 176 14.14 -23.42 -1.56
CA ASP A 176 13.57 -23.06 -2.85
C ASP A 176 14.72 -22.86 -3.87
N PRO A 177 14.65 -23.51 -5.06
CA PRO A 177 15.64 -23.29 -6.11
C PRO A 177 15.69 -21.83 -6.58
N GLU A 178 16.72 -21.49 -7.36
CA GLU A 178 16.75 -20.20 -8.06
C GLU A 178 15.57 -20.08 -9.03
N GLY A 179 14.93 -18.91 -9.05
CA GLY A 179 13.75 -18.65 -9.84
C GLY A 179 13.76 -17.26 -10.47
N HIS A 180 12.79 -16.45 -10.13
CA HIS A 180 12.69 -15.08 -10.63
C HIS A 180 12.40 -14.09 -9.51
N TRP A 181 12.84 -12.86 -9.67
CA TRP A 181 12.61 -11.81 -8.70
C TRP A 181 11.13 -11.42 -8.63
N SER A 182 10.50 -11.73 -7.52
CA SER A 182 9.09 -11.44 -7.26
C SER A 182 8.94 -10.33 -6.23
N ASN A 183 8.03 -9.37 -6.50
CA ASN A 183 7.68 -8.33 -5.55
C ASN A 183 6.63 -8.85 -4.58
N LEU A 184 6.89 -8.71 -3.29
CA LEU A 184 6.01 -9.18 -2.22
C LEU A 184 5.78 -8.07 -1.20
N TYR A 185 4.71 -8.25 -0.44
CA TYR A 185 4.32 -7.38 0.67
C TYR A 185 4.15 -8.19 1.93
N SER A 186 4.52 -7.59 3.06
CA SER A 186 4.24 -8.12 4.39
C SER A 186 3.72 -7.02 5.29
N SER A 187 2.93 -7.40 6.28
CA SER A 187 2.48 -6.52 7.36
C SER A 187 2.68 -7.22 8.69
N PHE A 188 3.39 -6.59 9.61
CA PHE A 188 3.68 -7.17 10.93
C PHE A 188 2.99 -6.36 12.01
N ASN A 189 2.21 -7.03 12.86
CA ASN A 189 1.63 -6.40 14.03
C ASN A 189 2.72 -6.14 15.07
N ILE A 190 2.88 -4.88 15.45
CA ILE A 190 3.85 -4.41 16.45
C ILE A 190 3.17 -3.79 17.68
N SER A 191 1.85 -3.93 17.83
CA SER A 191 1.05 -3.29 18.89
C SER A 191 1.52 -3.63 20.29
N ALA A 192 1.90 -4.89 20.54
CA ALA A 192 2.39 -5.35 21.84
C ALA A 192 3.62 -4.57 22.33
N TYR A 193 4.39 -3.95 21.41
CA TYR A 193 5.64 -3.24 21.71
C TYR A 193 5.53 -1.73 21.59
N ARG A 194 4.41 -1.25 21.07
CA ARG A 194 4.09 0.18 20.97
C ARG A 194 3.66 0.79 22.32
N SER A 195 3.07 -0.01 23.19
CA SER A 195 2.39 0.45 24.41
C SER A 195 3.32 0.94 25.53
N ARG A 196 4.62 1.03 25.31
CA ARG A 196 5.53 1.64 26.28
C ARG A 196 5.55 3.15 26.04
N PRO A 197 5.10 3.98 27.02
CA PRO A 197 4.82 5.40 26.82
C PRO A 197 6.03 6.26 26.42
N ASP A 198 7.24 5.75 26.53
CA ASP A 198 8.49 6.49 26.32
C ASP A 198 9.20 6.15 25.00
N ARG A 199 8.61 5.36 24.11
CA ARG A 199 9.26 4.94 22.87
C ARG A 199 8.96 5.84 21.69
N LYS A 200 10.01 6.36 21.07
CA LYS A 200 9.95 7.03 19.77
C LYS A 200 9.97 5.95 18.66
N SER A 201 9.02 6.00 17.72
CA SER A 201 9.14 5.19 16.53
C SER A 201 10.04 5.89 15.51
N VAL A 202 11.15 5.24 15.17
CA VAL A 202 12.01 5.63 14.06
C VAL A 202 11.96 4.47 13.06
N VAL A 203 11.52 4.75 11.85
CA VAL A 203 11.57 3.83 10.71
C VAL A 203 12.65 4.33 9.75
#